data_dce6dec57a0e26f5ac093d093a238dce
#
_entry.id   dce6dec57a0e26f5ac093d093a238dce
#
_cell.length_a   1.000
_cell.length_b   1.000
_cell.length_c   1.000
_cell.angle_alpha   90.00
_cell.angle_beta   90.00
_cell.angle_gamma   90.00
#
_symmetry.space_group_name_H-M   'P 1'
#
loop_
_entity.id
_entity.type
_entity.pdbx_description
1 polymer ?
#
loop_
_entity_poly.entity_id
_entity_poly.type
_entity_poly.pdbx_seq_one_letter_code
_entity_poly.pdbx_strand_id
1 'polypeptide(L)'
;MEFVYQNGHRSMINYKIRQTWREFSKDAIVEEALNLKTIKKDRQSQVVGLMGELCFGRYLIDNEIEFEYLANQSMDFDFESNGIFIDAKTSYSKYQPQPHWICRIPEYQHFQRSDLYVFSGAGDTEVHLYGWISKHEFWFGDKSWREEEGTINEITGKLNRADCRVMKIADLNPMDDLVTFLAHKGDAH
;
A
#
# COMPACT_ATOMS: atom_id res chain seq x y z
N MET A 1 7.35 -3.39 -19.20
CA MET A 1 7.44 -2.40 -18.09
C MET A 1 7.76 -1.06 -18.73
N GLU A 2 6.81 -0.11 -18.73
CA GLU A 2 7.08 1.25 -19.21
C GLU A 2 7.27 2.15 -18.00
N PHE A 3 8.51 2.57 -17.77
CA PHE A 3 8.81 3.59 -16.78
C PHE A 3 8.53 4.95 -17.41
N VAL A 4 7.53 5.64 -16.92
CA VAL A 4 7.25 7.01 -17.35
C VAL A 4 8.02 7.96 -16.45
N TYR A 5 9.20 8.40 -16.93
CA TYR A 5 9.93 9.52 -16.33
C TYR A 5 9.25 10.82 -16.76
N GLN A 6 8.58 11.51 -15.89
CA GLN A 6 8.16 12.89 -16.10
C GLN A 6 8.81 13.81 -15.07
N ASN A 7 9.73 14.65 -15.57
CA ASN A 7 10.19 15.92 -14.99
C ASN A 7 10.49 15.94 -13.48
N GLY A 8 11.54 15.23 -13.04
CA GLY A 8 12.14 15.45 -11.73
C GLY A 8 11.29 15.11 -10.50
N HIS A 9 10.08 14.60 -10.69
CA HIS A 9 9.23 14.09 -9.63
C HIS A 9 9.44 12.58 -9.48
N ARG A 10 9.50 12.12 -8.23
CA ARG A 10 9.61 10.71 -7.82
C ARG A 10 8.69 9.84 -8.67
N SER A 11 9.23 8.83 -9.32
CA SER A 11 8.48 7.92 -10.17
C SER A 11 7.48 7.12 -9.33
N MET A 12 6.20 7.29 -9.62
CA MET A 12 5.17 6.38 -9.11
C MET A 12 5.10 5.16 -10.02
N ILE A 13 5.11 3.98 -9.43
CA ILE A 13 4.99 2.73 -10.17
C ILE A 13 3.51 2.49 -10.45
N ASN A 14 3.18 2.28 -11.72
CA ASN A 14 1.81 2.11 -12.20
C ASN A 14 1.62 0.69 -12.75
N TYR A 15 0.62 -0.02 -12.23
CA TYR A 15 0.23 -1.34 -12.69
C TYR A 15 -1.15 -1.32 -13.35
N LYS A 16 -1.23 -1.77 -14.61
CA LYS A 16 -2.52 -1.95 -15.30
C LYS A 16 -3.25 -3.16 -14.74
N ILE A 17 -4.35 -2.94 -14.09
CA ILE A 17 -5.15 -3.97 -13.40
C ILE A 17 -5.43 -5.19 -14.29
N ARG A 18 -5.85 -4.97 -15.55
CA ARG A 18 -6.18 -6.09 -16.45
C ARG A 18 -4.99 -7.00 -16.75
N GLN A 19 -3.79 -6.45 -16.80
CA GLN A 19 -2.58 -7.25 -17.04
C GLN A 19 -2.21 -8.01 -15.78
N THR A 20 -2.22 -7.34 -14.64
CA THR A 20 -1.96 -7.92 -13.31
C THR A 20 -2.95 -9.06 -13.04
N TRP A 21 -4.25 -8.87 -13.21
CA TRP A 21 -5.25 -9.92 -13.02
C TRP A 21 -5.04 -11.16 -13.90
N ARG A 22 -4.64 -10.99 -15.16
CA ARG A 22 -4.38 -12.13 -16.07
C ARG A 22 -3.16 -12.95 -15.66
N GLU A 23 -2.16 -12.31 -15.10
CA GLU A 23 -0.94 -12.97 -14.66
C GLU A 23 -1.12 -13.65 -13.32
N PHE A 24 -1.79 -13.02 -12.37
CA PHE A 24 -2.11 -13.59 -11.06
C PHE A 24 -3.25 -14.63 -11.09
N SER A 25 -4.16 -14.59 -12.07
CA SER A 25 -5.22 -15.61 -12.17
C SER A 25 -4.68 -17.03 -12.42
N LYS A 26 -3.38 -17.17 -12.60
CA LYS A 26 -2.69 -18.45 -12.70
C LYS A 26 -2.09 -18.94 -11.37
N ASP A 27 -2.04 -18.08 -10.35
CA ASP A 27 -1.42 -18.41 -9.07
C ASP A 27 -2.49 -18.69 -8.00
N ALA A 28 -2.33 -19.79 -7.27
CA ALA A 28 -3.22 -20.21 -6.18
C ALA A 28 -3.42 -19.12 -5.10
N ILE A 29 -2.45 -18.23 -4.94
CA ILE A 29 -2.46 -17.10 -4.01
C ILE A 29 -3.63 -16.14 -4.28
N VAL A 30 -3.93 -15.87 -5.55
CA VAL A 30 -5.01 -14.93 -5.93
C VAL A 30 -6.38 -15.55 -5.69
N GLU A 31 -6.52 -16.81 -6.02
CA GLU A 31 -7.78 -17.52 -5.86
C GLU A 31 -8.13 -17.65 -4.37
N GLU A 32 -7.14 -17.92 -3.53
CA GLU A 32 -7.29 -17.97 -2.08
C GLU A 32 -7.59 -16.61 -1.46
N ALA A 33 -6.91 -15.54 -1.88
CA ALA A 33 -7.16 -14.16 -1.43
C ALA A 33 -8.56 -13.67 -1.83
N LEU A 34 -9.03 -13.99 -3.04
CA LEU A 34 -10.38 -13.68 -3.50
C LEU A 34 -11.45 -14.44 -2.71
N ASN A 35 -11.22 -15.70 -2.36
CA ASN A 35 -12.16 -16.53 -1.61
C ASN A 35 -12.29 -16.09 -0.15
N LEU A 36 -11.22 -15.60 0.47
CA LEU A 36 -11.20 -15.24 1.90
C LEU A 36 -11.73 -13.84 2.18
N LYS A 37 -11.54 -12.88 1.27
CA LYS A 37 -12.06 -11.50 1.43
C LYS A 37 -13.54 -11.34 1.05
N THR A 38 -14.18 -12.32 0.46
CA THR A 38 -15.60 -12.23 0.04
C THR A 38 -16.62 -12.22 1.18
N ILE A 39 -16.21 -12.38 2.42
CA ILE A 39 -17.12 -12.64 3.57
C ILE A 39 -17.52 -11.38 4.34
N LYS A 40 -16.90 -10.20 4.14
CA LYS A 40 -17.16 -9.00 4.97
C LYS A 40 -17.94 -7.88 4.27
N LYS A 41 -18.65 -7.09 5.10
CA LYS A 41 -19.73 -6.13 4.79
C LYS A 41 -19.45 -5.03 3.75
N ASP A 42 -18.21 -4.71 3.41
CA ASP A 42 -17.89 -3.67 2.43
C ASP A 42 -17.05 -4.24 1.28
N ARG A 43 -17.77 -4.78 0.31
CA ARG A 43 -17.19 -5.46 -0.85
C ARG A 43 -16.27 -4.57 -1.68
N GLN A 44 -16.57 -3.27 -1.79
CA GLN A 44 -15.77 -2.35 -2.61
C GLN A 44 -14.43 -2.04 -1.94
N SER A 45 -14.40 -1.73 -0.66
CA SER A 45 -13.15 -1.47 0.08
C SER A 45 -12.24 -2.70 0.12
N GLN A 46 -12.83 -3.90 0.21
CA GLN A 46 -12.06 -5.16 0.20
C GLN A 46 -11.40 -5.40 -1.16
N VAL A 47 -12.14 -5.19 -2.25
CA VAL A 47 -11.59 -5.31 -3.61
C VAL A 47 -10.46 -4.30 -3.83
N VAL A 48 -10.64 -3.05 -3.41
CA VAL A 48 -9.61 -2.01 -3.50
C VAL A 48 -8.36 -2.41 -2.72
N GLY A 49 -8.51 -2.89 -1.47
CA GLY A 49 -7.39 -3.37 -0.67
C GLY A 49 -6.63 -4.50 -1.37
N LEU A 50 -7.36 -5.54 -1.79
CA LEU A 50 -6.78 -6.69 -2.50
C LEU A 50 -6.04 -6.27 -3.79
N MET A 51 -6.57 -5.32 -4.55
CA MET A 51 -5.91 -4.83 -5.76
C MET A 51 -4.54 -4.23 -5.46
N GLY A 52 -4.43 -3.43 -4.39
CA GLY A 52 -3.16 -2.88 -3.96
C GLY A 52 -2.17 -3.93 -3.49
N GLU A 53 -2.63 -4.89 -2.68
CA GLU A 53 -1.81 -6.01 -2.22
C GLU A 53 -1.27 -6.83 -3.40
N LEU A 54 -2.12 -7.21 -4.37
CA LEU A 54 -1.69 -7.95 -5.54
C LEU A 54 -0.67 -7.18 -6.39
N CYS A 55 -0.89 -5.88 -6.58
CA CYS A 55 0.07 -5.06 -7.33
C CYS A 55 1.38 -4.87 -6.59
N PHE A 56 1.36 -4.80 -5.27
CA PHE A 56 2.59 -4.76 -4.47
C PHE A 56 3.32 -6.11 -4.51
N GLY A 57 2.61 -7.24 -4.37
CA GLY A 57 3.20 -8.58 -4.54
C GLY A 57 3.84 -8.74 -5.92
N ARG A 58 3.17 -8.25 -6.99
CA ARG A 58 3.76 -8.24 -8.32
C ARG A 58 5.02 -7.38 -8.40
N TYR A 59 5.02 -6.22 -7.77
CA TYR A 59 6.20 -5.37 -7.68
C TYR A 59 7.39 -6.09 -7.02
N LEU A 60 7.16 -6.84 -5.94
CA LEU A 60 8.21 -7.64 -5.28
C LEU A 60 8.76 -8.72 -6.23
N ILE A 61 7.88 -9.45 -6.92
CA ILE A 61 8.27 -10.45 -7.93
C ILE A 61 9.10 -9.84 -9.05
N ASP A 62 8.67 -8.70 -9.61
CA ASP A 62 9.37 -8.03 -10.71
C ASP A 62 10.75 -7.51 -10.32
N ASN A 63 11.00 -7.31 -9.04
CA ASN A 63 12.29 -6.90 -8.47
C ASN A 63 13.07 -8.05 -7.81
N GLU A 64 12.63 -9.30 -8.00
CA GLU A 64 13.29 -10.51 -7.49
C GLU A 64 13.43 -10.52 -5.96
N ILE A 65 12.48 -9.91 -5.24
CA ILE A 65 12.42 -9.90 -3.77
C ILE A 65 11.60 -11.10 -3.30
N GLU A 66 12.20 -11.93 -2.47
CA GLU A 66 11.50 -13.04 -1.80
C GLU A 66 10.55 -12.50 -0.73
N PHE A 67 9.35 -13.06 -0.66
CA PHE A 67 8.34 -12.70 0.32
C PHE A 67 7.36 -13.84 0.58
N GLU A 68 6.69 -13.76 1.72
CA GLU A 68 5.52 -14.55 2.05
C GLU A 68 4.28 -13.64 2.09
N TYR A 69 3.18 -14.08 1.44
CA TYR A 69 1.90 -13.37 1.49
C TYR A 69 1.05 -13.92 2.63
N LEU A 70 0.78 -13.11 3.64
CA LEU A 70 0.18 -13.51 4.92
C LEU A 70 -1.18 -12.86 5.22
N ALA A 71 -1.75 -12.11 4.28
CA ALA A 71 -3.02 -11.38 4.47
C ALA A 71 -4.19 -12.25 4.94
N ASN A 72 -4.11 -13.54 4.78
CA ASN A 72 -5.12 -14.50 5.26
C ASN A 72 -4.82 -15.07 6.65
N GLN A 73 -3.59 -14.93 7.13
CA GLN A 73 -3.09 -15.49 8.38
C GLN A 73 -2.90 -14.43 9.45
N SER A 74 -2.72 -13.18 9.04
CA SER A 74 -2.53 -12.04 9.93
C SER A 74 -3.60 -10.97 9.73
N MET A 75 -3.99 -10.31 10.81
CA MET A 75 -4.79 -9.08 10.77
C MET A 75 -3.92 -7.82 10.87
N ASP A 76 -2.62 -7.98 11.05
CA ASP A 76 -1.69 -6.92 11.39
C ASP A 76 -0.81 -6.47 10.22
N PHE A 77 -0.60 -7.36 9.24
CA PHE A 77 0.24 -7.12 8.06
C PHE A 77 -0.13 -8.10 6.94
N ASP A 78 0.26 -7.76 5.71
CA ASP A 78 -0.09 -8.51 4.50
C ASP A 78 1.08 -9.34 3.96
N PHE A 79 2.32 -8.89 4.16
CA PHE A 79 3.52 -9.53 3.64
C PHE A 79 4.61 -9.62 4.71
N GLU A 80 5.47 -10.63 4.54
CA GLU A 80 6.75 -10.74 5.25
C GLU A 80 7.85 -10.91 4.23
N SER A 81 8.94 -10.16 4.37
CA SER A 81 10.15 -10.27 3.54
C SER A 81 11.37 -10.02 4.40
N ASN A 82 12.27 -11.01 4.46
CA ASN A 82 13.52 -10.93 5.25
C ASN A 82 13.30 -10.50 6.72
N GLY A 83 12.24 -11.01 7.36
CA GLY A 83 11.87 -10.68 8.74
C GLY A 83 11.22 -9.30 8.92
N ILE A 84 10.87 -8.61 7.82
CA ILE A 84 10.18 -7.32 7.82
C ILE A 84 8.69 -7.54 7.52
N PHE A 85 7.83 -7.10 8.42
CA PHE A 85 6.38 -7.17 8.26
C PHE A 85 5.83 -5.91 7.58
N ILE A 86 5.16 -6.12 6.44
CA ILE A 86 4.71 -5.06 5.53
C ILE A 86 3.18 -5.04 5.48
N ASP A 87 2.59 -3.88 5.67
CA ASP A 87 1.14 -3.67 5.57
C ASP A 87 0.83 -2.76 4.38
N ALA A 88 0.08 -3.26 3.40
CA ALA A 88 -0.28 -2.56 2.18
C ALA A 88 -1.59 -1.78 2.35
N LYS A 89 -1.51 -0.46 2.38
CA LYS A 89 -2.63 0.46 2.55
C LYS A 89 -3.10 1.03 1.22
N THR A 90 -4.27 0.62 0.75
CA THR A 90 -4.80 1.02 -0.55
C THR A 90 -6.06 1.87 -0.39
N SER A 91 -6.08 3.00 -1.08
CA SER A 91 -7.25 3.86 -1.19
C SER A 91 -7.85 3.80 -2.60
N TYR A 92 -9.18 3.99 -2.71
CA TYR A 92 -9.79 4.16 -4.02
C TYR A 92 -9.47 5.53 -4.59
N SER A 93 -8.96 5.58 -5.83
CA SER A 93 -8.67 6.83 -6.54
C SER A 93 -9.00 6.71 -8.02
N LYS A 94 -9.86 7.59 -8.53
CA LYS A 94 -10.17 7.71 -9.97
C LYS A 94 -9.13 8.50 -10.75
N TYR A 95 -8.28 9.23 -10.07
CA TYR A 95 -7.35 10.19 -10.67
C TYR A 95 -5.93 9.78 -10.38
N GLN A 96 -5.02 10.22 -11.24
CA GLN A 96 -3.59 10.10 -10.96
C GLN A 96 -3.26 10.81 -9.66
N PRO A 97 -2.50 10.15 -8.79
CA PRO A 97 -2.16 10.69 -7.48
C PRO A 97 -1.35 11.98 -7.62
N GLN A 98 -1.62 12.89 -6.71
CA GLN A 98 -0.90 14.18 -6.63
C GLN A 98 0.01 14.19 -5.41
N PRO A 99 1.19 14.82 -5.48
CA PRO A 99 2.15 14.84 -4.36
C PRO A 99 1.59 15.38 -3.05
N HIS A 100 0.62 16.30 -3.11
CA HIS A 100 -0.02 16.92 -1.94
C HIS A 100 -1.15 16.09 -1.33
N TRP A 101 -1.58 14.98 -1.99
CA TRP A 101 -2.61 14.11 -1.44
C TRP A 101 -2.10 13.38 -0.21
N ILE A 102 -3.03 12.93 0.63
CA ILE A 102 -2.77 12.43 1.96
C ILE A 102 -3.01 10.93 2.03
N CYS A 103 -2.02 10.21 2.55
CA CYS A 103 -2.16 8.84 3.02
C CYS A 103 -2.69 8.85 4.45
N ARG A 104 -3.64 7.94 4.79
CA ARG A 104 -4.29 7.88 6.09
C ARG A 104 -4.27 6.49 6.66
N ILE A 105 -4.00 6.41 7.97
CA ILE A 105 -4.18 5.20 8.77
C ILE A 105 -4.99 5.59 10.03
N PRO A 106 -6.12 4.91 10.32
CA PRO A 106 -6.85 5.13 11.56
C PRO A 106 -5.99 4.85 12.79
N GLU A 107 -6.10 5.68 13.84
CA GLU A 107 -5.25 5.56 15.03
C GLU A 107 -5.38 4.22 15.77
N TYR A 108 -6.52 3.55 15.69
CA TYR A 108 -6.70 2.22 16.28
C TYR A 108 -5.81 1.14 15.60
N GLN A 109 -5.23 1.41 14.42
CA GLN A 109 -4.29 0.50 13.75
C GLN A 109 -2.83 0.69 14.20
N HIS A 110 -2.55 1.67 15.04
CA HIS A 110 -1.20 1.90 15.58
C HIS A 110 -0.61 0.66 16.26
N PHE A 111 -1.44 -0.16 16.88
CA PHE A 111 -1.02 -1.37 17.61
C PHE A 111 -0.73 -2.58 16.71
N GLN A 112 -1.03 -2.52 15.41
CA GLN A 112 -0.69 -3.58 14.46
C GLN A 112 0.83 -3.83 14.43
N ARG A 113 1.24 -5.04 14.12
CA ARG A 113 2.64 -5.50 14.25
C ARG A 113 3.50 -5.24 13.01
N SER A 114 2.98 -4.51 12.01
CA SER A 114 3.76 -4.14 10.83
C SER A 114 4.99 -3.30 11.19
N ASP A 115 6.07 -3.44 10.42
CA ASP A 115 7.30 -2.65 10.52
C ASP A 115 7.27 -1.45 9.57
N LEU A 116 6.60 -1.61 8.42
CA LEU A 116 6.45 -0.55 7.43
C LEU A 116 5.09 -0.62 6.72
N TYR A 117 4.74 0.49 6.11
CA TYR A 117 3.57 0.65 5.28
C TYR A 117 3.95 0.91 3.83
N VAL A 118 3.22 0.27 2.90
CA VAL A 118 3.25 0.61 1.49
C VAL A 118 1.91 1.22 1.12
N PHE A 119 1.93 2.44 0.59
CA PHE A 119 0.71 3.14 0.21
C PHE A 119 0.45 3.05 -1.28
N SER A 120 -0.81 2.87 -1.64
CA SER A 120 -1.26 2.80 -3.03
C SER A 120 -2.64 3.39 -3.24
N GLY A 121 -2.95 3.70 -4.49
CA GLY A 121 -4.28 4.04 -4.94
C GLY A 121 -4.72 3.15 -6.08
N ALA A 122 -5.91 2.55 -5.94
CA ALA A 122 -6.51 1.73 -6.97
C ALA A 122 -7.68 2.46 -7.63
N GLY A 123 -7.59 2.62 -8.93
CA GLY A 123 -8.67 3.11 -9.78
C GLY A 123 -9.42 1.97 -10.47
N ASP A 124 -10.22 2.30 -11.48
CA ASP A 124 -11.00 1.30 -12.23
C ASP A 124 -10.11 0.42 -13.15
N THR A 125 -8.95 0.93 -13.58
CA THR A 125 -8.08 0.28 -14.56
C THR A 125 -6.63 0.15 -14.11
N GLU A 126 -6.20 0.89 -13.11
CA GLU A 126 -4.80 1.03 -12.72
C GLU A 126 -4.66 1.09 -11.20
N VAL A 127 -3.52 0.59 -10.72
CA VAL A 127 -3.04 0.78 -9.34
C VAL A 127 -1.73 1.55 -9.38
N HIS A 128 -1.65 2.59 -8.57
CA HIS A 128 -0.44 3.38 -8.40
C HIS A 128 0.17 3.08 -7.03
N LEU A 129 1.38 2.55 -6.99
CA LEU A 129 2.16 2.45 -5.76
C LEU A 129 2.78 3.82 -5.49
N TYR A 130 2.39 4.46 -4.39
CA TYR A 130 2.80 5.84 -4.06
C TYR A 130 4.20 5.90 -3.47
N GLY A 131 4.51 4.95 -2.61
CA GLY A 131 5.73 4.89 -1.84
C GLY A 131 5.54 4.11 -0.56
N TRP A 132 6.59 4.10 0.25
CA TRP A 132 6.62 3.40 1.53
C TRP A 132 7.17 4.27 2.65
N ILE A 133 6.94 3.85 3.89
CA ILE A 133 7.44 4.53 5.08
C ILE A 133 7.57 3.52 6.23
N SER A 134 8.57 3.67 7.10
CA SER A 134 8.61 2.89 8.32
C SER A 134 7.43 3.24 9.24
N LYS A 135 6.93 2.27 9.98
CA LYS A 135 5.87 2.50 10.96
C LYS A 135 6.26 3.59 11.95
N HIS A 136 7.50 3.57 12.43
CA HIS A 136 8.00 4.57 13.38
C HIS A 136 7.94 5.99 12.81
N GLU A 137 8.41 6.19 11.57
CA GLU A 137 8.36 7.52 10.94
C GLU A 137 6.94 7.98 10.65
N PHE A 138 6.05 7.05 10.27
CA PHE A 138 4.64 7.39 10.03
C PHE A 138 3.93 7.84 11.30
N TRP A 139 4.18 7.19 12.45
CA TRP A 139 3.48 7.52 13.69
C TRP A 139 4.13 8.63 14.50
N PHE A 140 5.45 8.80 14.42
CA PHE A 140 6.22 9.69 15.30
C PHE A 140 7.10 10.70 14.55
N GLY A 141 7.19 10.60 13.22
CA GLY A 141 7.98 11.53 12.41
C GLY A 141 7.34 12.91 12.25
N ASP A 142 8.17 13.91 12.01
CA ASP A 142 7.77 15.32 11.92
C ASP A 142 6.89 15.66 10.71
N LYS A 143 6.87 14.79 9.69
CA LYS A 143 6.11 14.98 8.45
C LYS A 143 4.67 14.46 8.54
N SER A 144 4.33 13.77 9.61
CA SER A 144 2.99 13.25 9.83
C SER A 144 2.23 14.07 10.86
N TRP A 145 0.90 14.13 10.74
CA TRP A 145 0.04 14.82 11.68
C TRP A 145 -1.23 14.03 11.97
N ARG A 146 -1.95 14.44 12.99
CA ARG A 146 -3.24 13.84 13.35
C ARG A 146 -4.38 14.62 12.70
N GLU A 147 -5.32 13.93 12.11
CA GLU A 147 -6.64 14.44 11.73
C GLU A 147 -7.69 13.82 12.64
N GLU A 148 -8.54 14.65 13.24
CA GLU A 148 -9.60 14.20 14.14
C GLU A 148 -10.79 13.61 13.39
N GLU A 149 -11.54 12.75 14.06
CA GLU A 149 -12.85 12.28 13.60
C GLU A 149 -13.77 13.50 13.29
N GLY A 150 -14.53 13.40 12.21
CA GLY A 150 -15.40 14.49 11.75
C GLY A 150 -14.70 15.55 10.90
N THR A 151 -13.38 15.52 10.74
CA THR A 151 -12.66 16.38 9.78
C THR A 151 -13.07 15.99 8.35
N ILE A 152 -13.29 17.01 7.51
CA ILE A 152 -13.61 16.77 6.09
C ILE A 152 -12.34 16.35 5.36
N ASN A 153 -12.39 15.17 4.74
CA ASN A 153 -11.37 14.73 3.82
C ASN A 153 -11.43 15.59 2.55
N GLU A 154 -10.43 16.41 2.31
CA GLU A 154 -10.40 17.38 1.19
C GLU A 154 -10.49 16.72 -0.19
N ILE A 155 -10.01 15.46 -0.33
CA ILE A 155 -10.03 14.73 -1.61
C ILE A 155 -11.40 14.15 -1.90
N THR A 156 -12.05 13.58 -0.89
CA THR A 156 -13.33 12.86 -1.07
C THR A 156 -14.54 13.69 -0.70
N GLY A 157 -14.37 14.81 -0.01
CA GLY A 157 -15.44 15.63 0.59
C GLY A 157 -16.20 14.93 1.72
N LYS A 158 -15.75 13.75 2.18
CA LYS A 158 -16.41 12.96 3.22
C LYS A 158 -15.76 13.23 4.59
N LEU A 159 -16.55 13.08 5.64
CA LEU A 159 -16.05 13.14 7.02
C LEU A 159 -15.18 11.91 7.33
N ASN A 160 -14.07 12.13 8.02
CA ASN A 160 -13.30 11.06 8.64
C ASN A 160 -14.15 10.36 9.70
N ARG A 161 -14.18 9.03 9.66
CA ARG A 161 -14.99 8.20 10.57
C ARG A 161 -14.24 7.80 11.85
N ALA A 162 -13.00 8.20 11.96
CA ALA A 162 -12.12 7.97 13.11
C ALA A 162 -10.97 8.97 13.07
N ASP A 163 -10.33 9.17 14.20
CA ASP A 163 -9.02 9.81 14.26
C ASP A 163 -8.02 9.07 13.38
N CYS A 164 -7.26 9.80 12.61
CA CYS A 164 -6.29 9.25 11.68
C CYS A 164 -4.93 9.92 11.85
N ARG A 165 -3.88 9.12 11.72
CA ARG A 165 -2.55 9.64 11.40
C ARG A 165 -2.44 9.80 9.89
N VAL A 166 -1.85 10.89 9.44
CA VAL A 166 -1.81 11.24 8.02
C VAL A 166 -0.45 11.76 7.60
N MET A 167 -0.11 11.56 6.31
CA MET A 167 1.13 12.02 5.70
C MET A 167 0.89 12.32 4.23
N LYS A 168 1.59 13.31 3.65
CA LYS A 168 1.50 13.57 2.21
C LYS A 168 2.22 12.48 1.41
N ILE A 169 1.71 12.18 0.21
CA ILE A 169 2.38 11.25 -0.73
C ILE A 169 3.81 11.72 -1.03
N ALA A 170 4.03 13.03 -1.15
CA ALA A 170 5.35 13.61 -1.40
C ALA A 170 6.39 13.31 -0.31
N ASP A 171 5.94 12.96 0.89
CA ASP A 171 6.80 12.69 2.05
C ASP A 171 7.13 11.21 2.24
N LEU A 172 6.51 10.32 1.45
CA LEU A 172 6.83 8.89 1.42
C LEU A 172 8.20 8.66 0.78
N ASN A 173 8.87 7.57 1.14
CA ASN A 173 10.06 7.10 0.44
C ASN A 173 9.67 6.51 -0.93
N PRO A 174 10.51 6.68 -1.97
CA PRO A 174 10.28 6.07 -3.27
C PRO A 174 10.25 4.54 -3.21
N MET A 175 9.46 3.89 -4.07
CA MET A 175 9.41 2.42 -4.13
C MET A 175 10.77 1.80 -4.47
N ASP A 176 11.58 2.46 -5.30
CA ASP A 176 12.92 1.96 -5.67
C ASP A 176 13.84 1.82 -4.44
N ASP A 177 13.70 2.69 -3.44
CA ASP A 177 14.45 2.61 -2.18
C ASP A 177 14.01 1.41 -1.34
N LEU A 178 12.75 0.94 -1.46
CA LEU A 178 12.25 -0.24 -0.75
C LEU A 178 12.98 -1.51 -1.16
N VAL A 179 13.25 -1.69 -2.44
CA VAL A 179 14.00 -2.85 -2.97
C VAL A 179 15.36 -2.92 -2.30
N THR A 180 16.08 -1.79 -2.29
CA THR A 180 17.38 -1.68 -1.63
C THR A 180 17.30 -1.95 -0.12
N PHE A 181 16.28 -1.39 0.54
CA PHE A 181 16.06 -1.58 1.97
C PHE A 181 15.80 -3.05 2.33
N LEU A 182 14.93 -3.74 1.59
CA LEU A 182 14.60 -5.15 1.84
C LEU A 182 15.79 -6.08 1.53
N ALA A 183 16.54 -5.83 0.46
CA ALA A 183 17.72 -6.64 0.11
C ALA A 183 18.81 -6.58 1.19
N HIS A 184 19.13 -5.39 1.72
CA HIS A 184 20.20 -5.23 2.71
C HIS A 184 19.87 -5.83 4.08
N LYS A 185 18.60 -6.01 4.41
CA LYS A 185 18.19 -6.67 5.67
C LYS A 185 18.42 -8.18 5.62
N GLY A 186 18.34 -8.80 4.42
CA GLY A 186 18.63 -10.21 4.23
C GLY A 186 20.13 -10.59 4.42
N ASP A 187 21.04 -9.64 4.21
CA ASP A 187 22.48 -9.88 4.32
C ASP A 187 23.02 -9.77 5.77
N ALA A 188 22.18 -9.43 6.73
CA ALA A 188 22.59 -9.17 8.12
C ALA A 188 22.39 -10.35 9.08
N HIS A 189 22.15 -11.58 8.57
CA HIS A 189 21.95 -12.80 9.36
C HIS A 189 22.97 -13.89 9.03
#